data_7a1cd549246b64fd72c7fcd738cb55bb
#
_entry.id   7a1cd549246b64fd72c7fcd738cb55bb
#
_cell.length_a   1.000
_cell.length_b   1.000
_cell.length_c   1.000
_cell.angle_alpha   90.00
_cell.angle_beta   90.00
_cell.angle_gamma   90.00
#
_symmetry.space_group_name_H-M   'P 1'
#
loop_
_entity.id
_entity.type
_entity.pdbx_description
1 polymer ?
#
loop_
_entity_poly.entity_id
_entity_poly.type
_entity_poly.pdbx_seq_one_letter_code
_entity_poly.pdbx_strand_id
1 'polypeptide(L)'
;MLNNPCTLDAFIKIAHKCAELGNFFCCLCIVSCFNRKLFPDQLWERIPSKAKLAYENLNKTFVVSGREGYDAALRAFRKKFYIPDFRPVLHHLSQKLDRLPSINADNQMINLGKFVSQIVYFFLLESISHVSAMMGSMMMLISMFYDLY
;
A
#
# COMPACT_ATOMS: atom_id res chain seq x y z
N MET A 1 -7.12 15.46 14.03
CA MET A 1 -6.92 15.64 12.58
C MET A 1 -7.70 14.62 11.71
N LEU A 2 -7.75 13.35 12.02
CA LEU A 2 -8.48 12.34 11.21
C LEU A 2 -10.02 12.39 11.33
N ASN A 3 -10.58 13.23 12.19
CA ASN A 3 -12.03 13.35 12.39
C ASN A 3 -12.72 14.40 11.49
N ASN A 4 -12.02 14.86 10.44
CA ASN A 4 -12.59 15.82 9.49
C ASN A 4 -13.05 15.10 8.22
N PRO A 5 -14.33 15.20 7.81
CA PRO A 5 -14.82 14.55 6.59
C PRO A 5 -14.13 15.06 5.32
N CYS A 6 -13.67 16.31 5.28
CA CYS A 6 -12.91 16.83 4.15
C CYS A 6 -11.55 16.12 3.98
N THR A 7 -10.90 15.80 5.09
CA THR A 7 -9.63 15.04 5.06
C THR A 7 -9.85 13.64 4.52
N LEU A 8 -10.90 12.96 4.96
CA LEU A 8 -11.23 11.62 4.50
C LEU A 8 -11.58 11.60 2.99
N ASP A 9 -12.36 12.57 2.52
CA ASP A 9 -12.67 12.74 1.09
C ASP A 9 -11.40 12.96 0.25
N ALA A 10 -10.48 13.81 0.74
CA ALA A 10 -9.20 14.03 0.06
C ALA A 10 -8.37 12.76 -0.07
N PHE A 11 -8.27 11.95 1.00
CA PHE A 11 -7.55 10.69 0.96
C PHE A 11 -8.18 9.67 0.00
N ILE A 12 -9.50 9.58 -0.05
CA ILE A 12 -10.20 8.71 -1.01
C ILE A 12 -9.87 9.14 -2.45
N LYS A 13 -9.86 10.45 -2.73
CA LYS A 13 -9.47 10.98 -4.05
C LYS A 13 -8.02 10.66 -4.38
N ILE A 14 -7.11 10.76 -3.42
CA ILE A 14 -5.70 10.40 -3.58
C ILE A 14 -5.57 8.90 -3.88
N ALA A 15 -6.23 8.04 -3.12
CA ALA A 15 -6.21 6.60 -3.36
C ALA A 15 -6.72 6.24 -4.76
N HIS A 16 -7.82 6.87 -5.18
CA HIS A 16 -8.37 6.69 -6.52
C HIS A 16 -7.37 7.13 -7.59
N LYS A 17 -6.73 8.29 -7.39
CA LYS A 17 -5.72 8.81 -8.32
C LYS A 17 -4.46 7.91 -8.37
N CYS A 18 -4.04 7.36 -7.25
CA CYS A 18 -2.97 6.37 -7.21
C CYS A 18 -3.31 5.13 -8.05
N ALA A 19 -4.53 4.61 -7.92
CA ALA A 19 -4.98 3.48 -8.74
C ALA A 19 -4.98 3.81 -10.24
N GLU A 20 -5.49 4.99 -10.63
CA GLU A 20 -5.47 5.46 -12.03
C GLU A 20 -4.05 5.60 -12.60
N LEU A 21 -3.09 5.99 -11.77
CA LEU A 21 -1.69 6.14 -12.16
C LEU A 21 -0.91 4.82 -12.11
N GLY A 22 -1.53 3.74 -11.60
CA GLY A 22 -0.89 2.44 -11.43
C GLY A 22 0.00 2.36 -10.19
N ASN A 23 -0.11 3.28 -9.25
CA ASN A 23 0.54 3.17 -7.95
C ASN A 23 -0.36 2.36 -7.00
N PHE A 24 -0.39 1.05 -7.22
CA PHE A 24 -1.23 0.13 -6.45
C PHE A 24 -0.77 0.00 -5.01
N PHE A 25 0.54 0.12 -4.74
CA PHE A 25 1.07 0.09 -3.38
C PHE A 25 0.46 1.21 -2.52
N CYS A 26 0.56 2.47 -2.98
CA CYS A 26 0.01 3.61 -2.26
C CYS A 26 -1.51 3.54 -2.13
N CYS A 27 -2.20 3.16 -3.21
CA CYS A 27 -3.65 2.95 -3.17
C CYS A 27 -4.05 1.95 -2.08
N LEU A 28 -3.40 0.79 -2.04
CA LEU A 28 -3.67 -0.25 -1.05
C LEU A 28 -3.35 0.18 0.38
N CYS A 29 -2.25 0.91 0.59
CA CYS A 29 -1.91 1.46 1.90
C CYS A 29 -3.03 2.38 2.41
N ILE A 30 -3.48 3.33 1.57
CA ILE A 30 -4.53 4.27 1.96
C ILE A 30 -5.86 3.54 2.22
N VAL A 31 -6.31 2.69 1.30
CA VAL A 31 -7.58 1.96 1.42
C VAL A 31 -7.59 1.04 2.64
N SER A 32 -6.47 0.38 2.94
CA SER A 32 -6.34 -0.48 4.12
C SER A 32 -6.42 0.29 5.44
N CYS A 33 -5.95 1.55 5.46
CA CYS A 33 -6.07 2.41 6.64
C CYS A 33 -7.50 2.87 6.91
N PHE A 34 -8.38 2.86 5.89
CA PHE A 34 -9.77 3.31 6.03
C PHE A 34 -10.72 2.17 6.44
N ASN A 35 -10.27 1.30 7.32
CA ASN A 35 -11.19 0.33 7.90
C ASN A 35 -12.29 1.07 8.68
N ARG A 36 -13.56 0.80 8.35
CA ARG A 36 -14.72 1.42 9.00
C ARG A 36 -14.71 1.32 10.53
N LYS A 37 -14.04 0.30 11.08
CA LYS A 37 -13.88 0.15 12.53
C LYS A 37 -13.01 1.24 13.18
N LEU A 38 -12.17 1.92 12.41
CA LEU A 38 -11.27 2.98 12.91
C LEU A 38 -11.92 4.37 12.83
N PHE A 39 -12.99 4.53 12.07
CA PHE A 39 -13.66 5.81 11.85
C PHE A 39 -15.12 5.71 12.29
N PRO A 40 -15.63 6.70 13.06
CA PRO A 40 -17.03 6.74 13.46
C PRO A 40 -17.97 6.77 12.24
N ASP A 41 -19.09 6.07 12.33
CA ASP A 41 -20.10 6.04 11.25
C ASP A 41 -20.59 7.44 10.86
N GLN A 42 -20.69 8.34 11.83
CA GLN A 42 -21.05 9.75 11.63
C GLN A 42 -20.10 10.48 10.67
N LEU A 43 -18.82 10.12 10.65
CA LEU A 43 -17.85 10.70 9.71
C LEU A 43 -18.13 10.22 8.28
N TRP A 44 -18.42 8.93 8.12
CA TRP A 44 -18.79 8.34 6.84
C TRP A 44 -20.08 8.92 6.27
N GLU A 45 -21.04 9.24 7.11
CA GLU A 45 -22.30 9.88 6.68
C GLU A 45 -22.10 11.26 6.06
N ARG A 46 -21.11 11.99 6.53
CA ARG A 46 -20.81 13.38 6.11
C ARG A 46 -19.95 13.49 4.86
N ILE A 47 -19.42 12.37 4.34
CA ILE A 47 -18.62 12.37 3.10
C ILE A 47 -19.56 12.42 1.88
N PRO A 48 -19.15 13.11 0.79
CA PRO A 48 -19.91 13.15 -0.46
C PRO A 48 -20.18 11.73 -1.01
N SER A 49 -21.37 11.50 -1.54
CA SER A 49 -21.77 10.20 -2.10
C SER A 49 -20.83 9.69 -3.18
N LYS A 50 -20.25 10.58 -3.98
CA LYS A 50 -19.26 10.24 -5.01
C LYS A 50 -17.97 9.66 -4.39
N ALA A 51 -17.52 10.21 -3.27
CA ALA A 51 -16.34 9.70 -2.56
C ALA A 51 -16.63 8.35 -1.88
N LYS A 52 -17.83 8.18 -1.30
CA LYS A 52 -18.27 6.88 -0.76
C LYS A 52 -18.22 5.79 -1.83
N LEU A 53 -18.80 6.05 -3.00
CA LEU A 53 -18.82 5.11 -4.11
C LEU A 53 -17.38 4.79 -4.60
N ALA A 54 -16.53 5.80 -4.70
CA ALA A 54 -15.13 5.61 -5.07
C ALA A 54 -14.40 4.71 -4.06
N TYR A 55 -14.58 4.95 -2.75
CA TYR A 55 -14.01 4.12 -1.72
C TYR A 55 -14.55 2.69 -1.76
N GLU A 56 -15.85 2.49 -1.91
CA GLU A 56 -16.46 1.17 -1.98
C GLU A 56 -15.91 0.36 -3.15
N ASN A 57 -15.73 0.98 -4.31
CA ASN A 57 -15.14 0.35 -5.48
C ASN A 57 -13.67 -0.06 -5.22
N LEU A 58 -12.87 0.83 -4.64
CA LEU A 58 -11.49 0.54 -4.28
C LEU A 58 -11.40 -0.57 -3.23
N ASN A 59 -12.22 -0.47 -2.17
CA ASN A 59 -12.26 -1.46 -1.11
C ASN A 59 -12.71 -2.84 -1.63
N LYS A 60 -13.73 -2.87 -2.48
CA LYS A 60 -14.18 -4.10 -3.14
C LYS A 60 -13.06 -4.72 -3.98
N THR A 61 -12.40 -3.93 -4.81
CA THR A 61 -11.36 -4.41 -5.74
C THR A 61 -10.12 -4.90 -4.98
N PHE A 62 -9.63 -4.13 -4.02
CA PHE A 62 -8.30 -4.35 -3.45
C PHE A 62 -8.32 -5.04 -2.08
N VAL A 63 -9.39 -4.92 -1.31
CA VAL A 63 -9.48 -5.49 0.04
C VAL A 63 -10.39 -6.71 0.08
N VAL A 64 -11.63 -6.57 -0.38
CA VAL A 64 -12.65 -7.64 -0.30
C VAL A 64 -12.33 -8.76 -1.28
N SER A 65 -12.03 -8.45 -2.54
CA SER A 65 -11.66 -9.44 -3.56
C SER A 65 -10.21 -9.90 -3.43
N GLY A 66 -9.43 -9.31 -2.54
CA GLY A 66 -8.07 -9.70 -2.21
C GLY A 66 -7.18 -9.81 -3.45
N ARG A 67 -6.46 -10.93 -3.54
CA ARG A 67 -5.51 -11.17 -4.63
C ARG A 67 -6.16 -11.21 -6.01
N GLU A 68 -7.34 -11.80 -6.13
CA GLU A 68 -8.04 -11.91 -7.42
C GLU A 68 -8.42 -10.55 -7.98
N GLY A 69 -8.95 -9.67 -7.13
CA GLY A 69 -9.29 -8.29 -7.52
C GLY A 69 -8.06 -7.48 -7.90
N TYR A 70 -6.98 -7.63 -7.14
CA TYR A 70 -5.70 -7.00 -7.46
C TYR A 70 -5.15 -7.47 -8.81
N ASP A 71 -5.11 -8.78 -9.06
CA ASP A 71 -4.63 -9.34 -10.32
C ASP A 71 -5.52 -8.93 -11.51
N ALA A 72 -6.84 -8.81 -11.29
CA ALA A 72 -7.75 -8.29 -12.31
C ALA A 72 -7.49 -6.80 -12.61
N ALA A 73 -7.25 -5.99 -11.59
CA ALA A 73 -6.88 -4.59 -11.75
C ALA A 73 -5.55 -4.43 -12.51
N LEU A 74 -4.54 -5.25 -12.21
CA LEU A 74 -3.28 -5.29 -12.95
C LEU A 74 -3.47 -5.64 -14.42
N ARG A 75 -4.26 -6.66 -14.72
CA ARG A 75 -4.56 -7.06 -16.11
C ARG A 75 -5.31 -5.97 -16.87
N ALA A 76 -6.21 -5.26 -16.20
CA ALA A 76 -6.95 -4.14 -16.81
C ALA A 76 -6.07 -2.91 -17.01
N PHE A 77 -4.97 -2.78 -16.26
CA PHE A 77 -4.06 -1.66 -16.33
C PHE A 77 -3.13 -1.78 -17.53
N ARG A 78 -3.44 -1.04 -18.59
CA ARG A 78 -2.72 -1.13 -19.88
C ARG A 78 -1.46 -0.24 -19.97
N LYS A 79 -1.15 0.54 -18.93
CA LYS A 79 0.03 1.41 -18.92
C LYS A 79 1.31 0.60 -18.70
N LYS A 80 2.40 1.06 -19.29
CA LYS A 80 3.69 0.34 -19.33
C LYS A 80 4.40 0.29 -17.97
N PHE A 81 4.15 1.29 -17.10
CA PHE A 81 4.81 1.40 -15.80
C PHE A 81 3.77 1.44 -14.69
N TYR A 82 3.98 0.64 -13.67
CA TYR A 82 3.16 0.61 -12.46
C TYR A 82 4.01 0.27 -11.24
N ILE A 83 3.55 0.64 -10.06
CA ILE A 83 4.15 0.30 -8.77
C ILE A 83 3.28 -0.79 -8.15
N PRO A 84 3.76 -2.04 -8.08
CA PRO A 84 2.99 -3.16 -7.53
C PRO A 84 2.89 -3.09 -6.01
N ASP A 85 2.02 -3.91 -5.44
CA ASP A 85 2.02 -4.19 -4.00
C ASP A 85 3.19 -5.10 -3.63
N PHE A 86 4.17 -4.56 -2.93
CA PHE A 86 5.36 -5.29 -2.49
C PHE A 86 5.15 -6.13 -1.22
N ARG A 87 4.06 -5.92 -0.47
CA ARG A 87 3.82 -6.60 0.81
C ARG A 87 3.84 -8.12 0.71
N PRO A 88 3.20 -8.76 -0.28
CA PRO A 88 3.28 -10.22 -0.43
C PRO A 88 4.69 -10.73 -0.71
N VAL A 89 5.47 -9.97 -1.51
CA VAL A 89 6.86 -10.32 -1.85
C VAL A 89 7.74 -10.22 -0.60
N LEU A 90 7.61 -9.14 0.17
CA LEU A 90 8.36 -8.97 1.41
C LEU A 90 8.02 -10.05 2.43
N HIS A 91 6.75 -10.36 2.61
CA HIS A 91 6.34 -11.43 3.52
C HIS A 91 6.91 -12.80 3.10
N HIS A 92 6.86 -13.12 1.81
CA HIS A 92 7.42 -14.36 1.29
C HIS A 92 8.95 -14.44 1.47
N LEU A 93 9.66 -13.32 1.21
CA LEU A 93 11.10 -13.24 1.43
C LEU A 93 11.46 -13.39 2.90
N SER A 94 10.74 -12.72 3.80
CA SER A 94 10.94 -12.85 5.24
C SER A 94 10.79 -14.31 5.68
N GLN A 95 9.70 -14.96 5.30
CA GLN A 95 9.49 -16.37 5.63
C GLN A 95 10.58 -17.31 5.07
N LYS A 96 11.08 -17.03 3.87
CA LYS A 96 12.22 -17.79 3.31
C LYS A 96 13.49 -17.58 4.09
N LEU A 97 13.79 -16.33 4.45
CA LEU A 97 14.99 -15.98 5.22
C LEU A 97 15.02 -16.68 6.58
N ASP A 98 13.86 -16.76 7.25
CA ASP A 98 13.75 -17.43 8.55
C ASP A 98 13.98 -18.95 8.46
N ARG A 99 13.62 -19.56 7.33
CA ARG A 99 13.75 -21.02 7.11
C ARG A 99 15.11 -21.44 6.58
N LEU A 100 15.86 -20.57 5.95
CA LEU A 100 17.16 -20.89 5.36
C LEU A 100 18.25 -20.87 6.44
N PRO A 101 19.02 -21.97 6.61
CA PRO A 101 20.18 -21.97 7.49
C PRO A 101 21.25 -21.02 6.95
N SER A 102 22.01 -20.40 7.86
CA SER A 102 23.12 -19.50 7.48
C SER A 102 24.33 -20.26 6.96
N ILE A 103 24.48 -21.53 7.38
CA ILE A 103 25.54 -22.45 6.98
C ILE A 103 24.87 -23.71 6.47
N ASN A 104 25.30 -24.20 5.32
CA ASN A 104 24.83 -25.49 4.79
C ASN A 104 25.33 -26.63 5.66
N ALA A 105 24.44 -27.52 6.08
CA ALA A 105 24.77 -28.63 6.96
C ALA A 105 25.74 -29.62 6.31
N ASP A 106 25.63 -29.82 4.98
CA ASP A 106 26.36 -30.83 4.23
C ASP A 106 27.83 -30.48 3.99
N ASN A 107 28.16 -29.20 3.82
CA ASN A 107 29.52 -28.76 3.47
C ASN A 107 30.09 -27.67 4.35
N GLN A 108 29.38 -27.28 5.40
CA GLN A 108 29.73 -26.19 6.32
C GLN A 108 30.07 -24.84 5.64
N MET A 109 29.59 -24.64 4.40
CA MET A 109 29.81 -23.41 3.67
C MET A 109 28.67 -22.42 3.93
N ILE A 110 29.01 -21.15 3.81
CA ILE A 110 28.04 -20.06 3.93
C ILE A 110 26.95 -20.19 2.85
N ASN A 111 25.70 -20.08 3.26
CA ASN A 111 24.56 -20.10 2.33
C ASN A 111 24.44 -18.76 1.60
N LEU A 112 25.11 -18.63 0.47
CA LEU A 112 25.07 -17.42 -0.36
C LEU A 112 23.64 -17.04 -0.79
N GLY A 113 22.77 -18.03 -1.02
CA GLY A 113 21.37 -17.78 -1.37
C GLY A 113 20.62 -17.02 -0.28
N LYS A 114 20.91 -17.31 1.00
CA LYS A 114 20.37 -16.55 2.13
C LYS A 114 20.87 -15.12 2.12
N PHE A 115 22.16 -14.88 1.93
CA PHE A 115 22.76 -13.56 1.89
C PHE A 115 22.20 -12.69 0.75
N VAL A 116 22.13 -13.25 -0.46
CA VAL A 116 21.54 -12.53 -1.61
C VAL A 116 20.08 -12.18 -1.33
N SER A 117 19.30 -13.10 -0.76
CA SER A 117 17.90 -12.83 -0.41
C SER A 117 17.77 -11.74 0.67
N GLN A 118 18.69 -11.71 1.65
CA GLN A 118 18.75 -10.64 2.66
C GLN A 118 19.03 -9.28 2.02
N ILE A 119 20.00 -9.20 1.12
CA ILE A 119 20.35 -7.96 0.41
C ILE A 119 19.14 -7.45 -0.38
N VAL A 120 18.48 -8.32 -1.15
CA VAL A 120 17.27 -7.95 -1.91
C VAL A 120 16.15 -7.47 -0.98
N TYR A 121 15.95 -8.15 0.16
CA TYR A 121 14.97 -7.74 1.16
C TYR A 121 15.25 -6.33 1.71
N PHE A 122 16.52 -6.04 2.07
CA PHE A 122 16.91 -4.71 2.56
C PHE A 122 16.70 -3.63 1.50
N PHE A 123 17.10 -3.85 0.25
CA PHE A 123 16.89 -2.89 -0.83
C PHE A 123 15.39 -2.61 -1.08
N LEU A 124 14.55 -3.63 -1.02
CA LEU A 124 13.10 -3.45 -1.14
C LEU A 124 12.53 -2.66 0.03
N LEU A 125 12.95 -2.95 1.27
CA LEU A 125 12.52 -2.20 2.46
C LEU A 125 12.95 -0.73 2.37
N GLU A 126 14.17 -0.46 1.97
CA GLU A 126 14.69 0.89 1.81
C GLU A 126 13.89 1.67 0.75
N SER A 127 13.65 1.05 -0.41
CA SER A 127 12.84 1.64 -1.47
C SER A 127 11.42 1.96 -1.01
N ILE A 128 10.79 1.07 -0.25
CA ILE A 128 9.45 1.28 0.32
C ILE A 128 9.47 2.38 1.38
N SER A 129 10.51 2.44 2.21
CA SER A 129 10.68 3.48 3.22
C SER A 129 10.78 4.86 2.56
N HIS A 130 11.54 5.00 1.49
CA HIS A 130 11.62 6.25 0.72
C HIS A 130 10.27 6.66 0.13
N VAL A 131 9.54 5.72 -0.48
CA VAL A 131 8.18 5.98 -1.01
C VAL A 131 7.23 6.37 0.12
N SER A 132 7.30 5.71 1.27
CA SER A 132 6.47 6.01 2.43
C SER A 132 6.80 7.38 3.03
N ALA A 133 8.09 7.75 3.12
CA ALA A 133 8.53 9.06 3.60
C ALA A 133 8.07 10.19 2.65
N MET A 134 8.19 9.99 1.34
CA MET A 134 7.66 10.92 0.34
C MET A 134 6.13 11.09 0.48
N MET A 135 5.40 10.02 0.70
CA MET A 135 3.96 10.07 0.92
C MET A 135 3.62 10.80 2.21
N GLY A 136 4.32 10.54 3.31
CA GLY A 136 4.15 11.25 4.58
C GLY A 136 4.35 12.75 4.43
N SER A 137 5.39 13.16 3.70
CA SER A 137 5.65 14.56 3.41
C SER A 137 4.57 15.19 2.52
N MET A 138 4.10 14.46 1.51
CA MET A 138 3.01 14.92 0.65
C MET A 138 1.67 15.03 1.41
N MET A 139 1.41 14.10 2.33
CA MET A 139 0.24 14.14 3.21
C MET A 139 0.29 15.34 4.17
N MET A 140 1.47 15.66 4.74
CA MET A 140 1.66 16.86 5.55
C MET A 140 1.41 18.14 4.74
N LEU A 141 1.94 18.22 3.53
CA LEU A 141 1.72 19.37 2.64
C LEU A 141 0.24 19.55 2.31
N ILE A 142 -0.46 18.46 1.98
CA ILE A 142 -1.90 18.50 1.70
C ILE A 142 -2.68 18.96 2.94
N SER A 143 -2.33 18.45 4.14
CA SER A 143 -2.95 18.89 5.40
C SER A 143 -2.71 20.38 5.65
N MET A 144 -1.49 20.87 5.43
CA MET A 144 -1.18 22.31 5.59
C MET A 144 -1.93 23.19 4.59
N PHE A 145 -2.13 22.73 3.36
CA PHE A 145 -2.94 23.46 2.37
C PHE A 145 -4.42 23.52 2.75
N TYR A 146 -4.98 22.47 3.37
CA TYR A 146 -6.37 22.47 3.82
C TYR A 146 -6.61 23.23 5.13
N ASP A 147 -5.57 23.44 5.95
CA ASP A 147 -5.67 24.27 7.15
C ASP A 147 -5.51 25.79 6.85
N LEU A 148 -5.13 26.16 5.61
CA LEU A 148 -4.95 27.53 5.13
C LEU A 148 -6.16 28.09 4.34
N TYR A 149 -7.17 27.26 4.03
CA TYR A 149 -8.42 27.63 3.35
C TYR A 149 -9.63 27.08 4.10
#